data_6b9b5ec785980910b9960795ee0109ec
#
_entry.id   6b9b5ec785980910b9960795ee0109ec
#
_cell.length_a   1.000
_cell.length_b   1.000
_cell.length_c   1.000
_cell.angle_alpha   90.00
_cell.angle_beta   90.00
_cell.angle_gamma   90.00
#
_symmetry.space_group_name_H-M   'P 1'
#
loop_
_entity.id
_entity.type
_entity.pdbx_description
1 polymer ?
#
loop_
_entity_poly.entity_id
_entity_poly.type
_entity_poly.pdbx_seq_one_letter_code
_entity_poly.pdbx_strand_id
1 'polypeptide(L)'
;ECVERFGPLDCLINNASLFEPDWLETVEPALWQKQLDVNLRAPMLLTKAFAAQLPDGQEGCVINMLDNKVFSPNPDYFSYSVGKFGLKGITEMAAMALGPHIRVCGIAPGLTTISGDQTAEDFETQSTMNLLKKSSGPAEVVKTVRYILASDILTGQIVVVDGGQSLLRLPRDVAFLNKE
;
A
#
# COMPACT_ATOMS: atom_id res chain seq x y z
N GLU A 1 -6.56 23.57 2.61
CA GLU A 1 -5.94 24.05 1.36
C GLU A 1 -6.51 23.35 0.12
N CYS A 2 -6.43 21.99 -0.05
CA CYS A 2 -7.03 21.31 -1.23
C CYS A 2 -8.53 21.58 -1.35
N VAL A 3 -9.28 21.40 -0.27
CA VAL A 3 -10.73 21.64 -0.23
C VAL A 3 -11.09 23.11 -0.49
N GLU A 4 -10.31 24.04 0.02
CA GLU A 4 -10.50 25.48 -0.22
C GLU A 4 -10.27 25.85 -1.68
N ARG A 5 -9.36 25.14 -2.35
CA ARG A 5 -8.99 25.46 -3.74
C ARG A 5 -9.86 24.74 -4.78
N PHE A 6 -10.26 23.50 -4.51
CA PHE A 6 -10.90 22.62 -5.49
C PHE A 6 -12.32 22.19 -5.09
N GLY A 7 -12.79 22.60 -3.91
CA GLY A 7 -14.05 22.09 -3.34
C GLY A 7 -13.89 20.73 -2.66
N PRO A 8 -14.98 20.12 -2.22
CA PRO A 8 -14.97 18.81 -1.60
C PRO A 8 -14.29 17.75 -2.47
N LEU A 9 -13.48 16.91 -1.84
CA LEU A 9 -12.77 15.82 -2.50
C LEU A 9 -13.62 14.56 -2.41
N ASP A 10 -13.75 13.82 -3.51
CA ASP A 10 -14.48 12.56 -3.62
C ASP A 10 -13.58 11.32 -3.62
N CYS A 11 -12.27 11.52 -3.78
CA CYS A 11 -11.27 10.44 -3.78
C CYS A 11 -10.02 10.82 -3.00
N LEU A 12 -9.53 9.87 -2.17
CA LEU A 12 -8.23 9.94 -1.50
C LEU A 12 -7.42 8.69 -1.82
N ILE A 13 -6.21 8.89 -2.37
CA ILE A 13 -5.25 7.81 -2.57
C ILE A 13 -4.05 8.00 -1.66
N ASN A 14 -3.94 7.19 -0.61
CA ASN A 14 -2.79 7.16 0.29
C ASN A 14 -1.64 6.39 -0.37
N ASN A 15 -0.89 7.07 -1.23
CA ASN A 15 0.20 6.47 -2.01
C ASN A 15 1.60 6.74 -1.42
N ALA A 16 1.80 7.84 -0.72
CA ALA A 16 3.10 8.16 -0.14
C ALA A 16 3.60 7.04 0.78
N SER A 17 4.87 6.68 0.64
CA SER A 17 5.48 5.59 1.41
C SER A 17 6.94 5.88 1.69
N LEU A 18 7.42 5.42 2.83
CA LEU A 18 8.81 5.32 3.17
C LEU A 18 9.21 3.84 3.16
N PHE A 19 10.29 3.49 2.48
CA PHE A 19 10.76 2.11 2.34
C PHE A 19 12.27 2.07 2.57
N GLU A 20 12.67 1.95 3.83
CA GLU A 20 14.07 1.84 4.25
C GLU A 20 14.29 0.46 4.89
N PRO A 21 15.43 -0.21 4.62
CA PRO A 21 15.69 -1.54 5.14
C PRO A 21 16.00 -1.52 6.64
N ASP A 22 15.39 -2.43 7.37
CA ASP A 22 15.68 -2.76 8.76
C ASP A 22 15.28 -4.19 9.08
N TRP A 23 15.77 -4.70 10.20
CA TRP A 23 15.48 -6.04 10.72
C TRP A 23 15.19 -5.95 12.21
N LEU A 24 14.52 -6.94 12.76
CA LEU A 24 14.16 -6.96 14.18
C LEU A 24 15.37 -6.70 15.11
N GLU A 25 16.52 -7.26 14.76
CA GLU A 25 17.75 -7.17 15.56
C GLU A 25 18.43 -5.79 15.48
N THR A 26 18.17 -5.02 14.41
CA THR A 26 18.88 -3.77 14.12
C THR A 26 17.98 -2.55 14.00
N VAL A 27 16.65 -2.72 14.18
CA VAL A 27 15.70 -1.61 14.04
C VAL A 27 15.99 -0.52 15.08
N GLU A 28 16.23 0.69 14.59
CA GLU A 28 16.45 1.87 15.41
C GLU A 28 15.11 2.57 15.73
N PRO A 29 14.87 3.01 16.98
CA PRO A 29 13.61 3.66 17.36
C PRO A 29 13.22 4.86 16.46
N ALA A 30 14.20 5.62 15.99
CA ALA A 30 13.95 6.77 15.11
C ALA A 30 13.44 6.35 13.74
N LEU A 31 14.02 5.30 13.14
CA LEU A 31 13.57 4.74 11.86
C LEU A 31 12.20 4.09 12.01
N TRP A 32 11.99 3.30 13.06
CA TRP A 32 10.70 2.73 13.41
C TRP A 32 9.60 3.80 13.45
N GLN A 33 9.81 4.87 14.21
CA GLN A 33 8.83 5.95 14.32
C GLN A 33 8.55 6.61 12.96
N LYS A 34 9.59 6.92 12.19
CA LYS A 34 9.49 7.54 10.87
C LYS A 34 8.71 6.64 9.88
N GLN A 35 8.98 5.33 9.86
CA GLN A 35 8.28 4.35 9.03
C GLN A 35 6.79 4.30 9.38
N LEU A 36 6.45 4.23 10.67
CA LEU A 36 5.07 4.19 11.13
C LEU A 36 4.34 5.52 10.89
N ASP A 37 5.00 6.64 11.07
CA ASP A 37 4.38 7.95 10.82
C ASP A 37 3.98 8.11 9.35
N VAL A 38 4.83 7.71 8.41
CA VAL A 38 4.54 7.83 6.98
C VAL A 38 3.59 6.73 6.48
N ASN A 39 3.84 5.47 6.84
CA ASN A 39 3.13 4.32 6.23
C ASN A 39 1.82 3.95 6.94
N LEU A 40 1.59 4.45 8.16
CA LEU A 40 0.43 4.07 8.98
C LEU A 40 -0.33 5.28 9.51
N ARG A 41 0.36 6.16 10.27
CA ARG A 41 -0.29 7.28 10.96
C ARG A 41 -0.82 8.32 9.98
N ALA A 42 -0.03 8.72 8.98
CA ALA A 42 -0.45 9.71 7.99
C ALA A 42 -1.67 9.24 7.17
N PRO A 43 -1.72 8.03 6.60
CA PRO A 43 -2.92 7.51 5.95
C PRO A 43 -4.17 7.52 6.84
N MET A 44 -4.03 7.16 8.12
CA MET A 44 -5.15 7.20 9.07
C MET A 44 -5.65 8.64 9.27
N LEU A 45 -4.75 9.59 9.50
CA LEU A 45 -5.11 11.00 9.70
C LEU A 45 -5.72 11.63 8.44
N LEU A 46 -5.19 11.31 7.26
CA LEU A 46 -5.73 11.77 5.99
C LEU A 46 -7.11 11.18 5.72
N THR A 47 -7.32 9.90 6.01
CA THR A 47 -8.64 9.25 5.89
C THR A 47 -9.65 9.91 6.83
N LYS A 48 -9.27 10.20 8.08
CA LYS A 48 -10.11 10.95 9.03
C LYS A 48 -10.47 12.34 8.49
N ALA A 49 -9.49 13.09 7.99
CA ALA A 49 -9.73 14.43 7.45
C ALA A 49 -10.57 14.40 6.16
N PHE A 50 -10.36 13.38 5.30
CA PHE A 50 -11.17 13.15 4.11
C PHE A 50 -12.63 12.88 4.46
N ALA A 51 -12.90 12.02 5.44
CA ALA A 51 -14.25 11.74 5.90
C ALA A 51 -14.95 12.99 6.47
N ALA A 52 -14.22 13.81 7.22
CA ALA A 52 -14.77 15.03 7.84
C ALA A 52 -15.11 16.15 6.86
N GLN A 53 -14.54 16.16 5.65
CA GLN A 53 -14.78 17.18 4.65
C GLN A 53 -15.85 16.80 3.62
N LEU A 54 -16.25 15.52 3.56
CA LEU A 54 -17.25 15.07 2.60
C LEU A 54 -18.62 15.60 3.00
N PRO A 55 -19.33 16.32 2.11
CA PRO A 55 -20.66 16.83 2.40
C PRO A 55 -21.69 15.72 2.60
N ASP A 56 -22.70 16.00 3.41
CA ASP A 56 -23.81 15.08 3.63
C ASP A 56 -24.47 14.64 2.31
N GLY A 57 -24.66 13.33 2.17
CA GLY A 57 -25.27 12.73 0.99
C GLY A 57 -24.34 12.54 -0.23
N GLN A 58 -23.07 12.94 -0.10
CA GLN A 58 -22.06 12.62 -1.11
C GLN A 58 -21.36 11.30 -0.78
N GLU A 59 -20.88 10.63 -1.83
CA GLU A 59 -20.12 9.40 -1.74
C GLU A 59 -18.63 9.66 -1.99
N GLY A 60 -17.78 8.90 -1.30
CA GLY A 60 -16.33 9.00 -1.43
C GLY A 60 -15.64 7.65 -1.52
N CYS A 61 -14.38 7.69 -1.97
CA CYS A 61 -13.54 6.50 -2.05
C CYS A 61 -12.15 6.77 -1.50
N VAL A 62 -11.70 5.93 -0.57
CA VAL A 62 -10.31 5.91 -0.09
C VAL A 62 -9.61 4.67 -0.61
N ILE A 63 -8.42 4.84 -1.18
CA ILE A 63 -7.56 3.75 -1.63
C ILE A 63 -6.23 3.81 -0.88
N ASN A 64 -5.90 2.75 -0.14
CA ASN A 64 -4.65 2.62 0.58
C ASN A 64 -3.66 1.76 -0.22
N MET A 65 -2.46 2.31 -0.51
CA MET A 65 -1.38 1.55 -1.13
C MET A 65 -0.68 0.70 -0.08
N LEU A 66 -0.96 -0.59 -0.12
CA LEU A 66 -0.36 -1.63 0.72
C LEU A 66 0.91 -2.20 0.05
N ASP A 67 1.21 -3.44 0.36
CA ASP A 67 2.29 -4.24 -0.20
C ASP A 67 1.89 -5.72 -0.17
N ASN A 68 2.37 -6.53 -1.09
CA ASN A 68 2.10 -7.97 -1.10
C ASN A 68 2.65 -8.71 0.13
N LYS A 69 3.62 -8.09 0.86
CA LYS A 69 4.14 -8.58 2.16
C LYS A 69 3.03 -8.79 3.20
N VAL A 70 1.91 -8.07 3.13
CA VAL A 70 0.79 -8.29 4.05
C VAL A 70 0.06 -9.63 3.84
N PHE A 71 0.38 -10.35 2.75
CA PHE A 71 -0.11 -11.70 2.45
C PHE A 71 1.00 -12.76 2.48
N SER A 72 2.26 -12.35 2.38
CA SER A 72 3.43 -13.23 2.40
C SER A 72 4.58 -12.55 3.14
N PRO A 73 4.53 -12.50 4.48
CA PRO A 73 5.56 -11.83 5.28
C PRO A 73 6.91 -12.55 5.18
N ASN A 74 7.96 -11.75 5.25
CA ASN A 74 9.33 -12.19 5.45
C ASN A 74 10.02 -11.25 6.46
N PRO A 75 11.21 -11.56 6.99
CA PRO A 75 11.84 -10.78 8.06
C PRO A 75 12.41 -9.43 7.60
N ASP A 76 12.49 -9.17 6.31
CA ASP A 76 13.13 -7.98 5.76
C ASP A 76 12.18 -6.77 5.74
N TYR A 77 12.75 -5.56 5.86
CA TYR A 77 11.98 -4.31 5.95
C TYR A 77 10.96 -4.37 7.10
N PHE A 78 11.45 -4.67 8.29
CA PHE A 78 10.62 -5.04 9.44
C PHE A 78 9.61 -3.94 9.82
N SER A 79 10.07 -2.72 10.10
CA SER A 79 9.18 -1.62 10.52
C SER A 79 8.24 -1.16 9.40
N TYR A 80 8.72 -1.16 8.15
CA TYR A 80 7.87 -0.93 6.98
C TYR A 80 6.73 -1.95 6.90
N SER A 81 7.06 -3.23 6.99
CA SER A 81 6.08 -4.32 6.92
C SER A 81 5.04 -4.19 8.03
N VAL A 82 5.45 -3.91 9.28
CA VAL A 82 4.52 -3.65 10.39
C VAL A 82 3.59 -2.48 10.08
N GLY A 83 4.10 -1.39 9.51
CA GLY A 83 3.29 -0.25 9.05
C GLY A 83 2.23 -0.66 8.02
N LYS A 84 2.61 -1.48 7.03
CA LYS A 84 1.68 -1.98 5.99
C LYS A 84 0.66 -2.99 6.54
N PHE A 85 1.03 -3.85 7.50
CA PHE A 85 0.08 -4.69 8.23
C PHE A 85 -0.93 -3.85 9.02
N GLY A 86 -0.48 -2.81 9.71
CA GLY A 86 -1.36 -1.87 10.39
C GLY A 86 -2.31 -1.16 9.42
N LEU A 87 -1.80 -0.72 8.26
CA LEU A 87 -2.61 -0.07 7.23
C LEU A 87 -3.66 -1.02 6.61
N LYS A 88 -3.35 -2.33 6.50
CA LYS A 88 -4.33 -3.35 6.13
C LYS A 88 -5.49 -3.37 7.12
N GLY A 89 -5.19 -3.42 8.42
CA GLY A 89 -6.22 -3.38 9.46
C GLY A 89 -7.04 -2.08 9.42
N ILE A 90 -6.39 -0.93 9.23
CA ILE A 90 -7.07 0.36 9.07
C ILE A 90 -8.00 0.34 7.86
N THR A 91 -7.60 -0.26 6.73
CA THR A 91 -8.44 -0.37 5.52
C THR A 91 -9.76 -1.07 5.81
N GLU A 92 -9.70 -2.21 6.50
CA GLU A 92 -10.87 -3.01 6.84
C GLU A 92 -11.76 -2.29 7.89
N MET A 93 -11.15 -1.76 8.96
CA MET A 93 -11.88 -1.07 10.02
C MET A 93 -12.50 0.26 9.55
N ALA A 94 -11.79 1.02 8.70
CA ALA A 94 -12.33 2.26 8.15
C ALA A 94 -13.47 1.99 7.17
N ALA A 95 -13.43 0.92 6.39
CA ALA A 95 -14.56 0.50 5.55
C ALA A 95 -15.82 0.23 6.40
N MET A 96 -15.66 -0.42 7.54
CA MET A 96 -16.78 -0.67 8.49
C MET A 96 -17.30 0.62 9.13
N ALA A 97 -16.41 1.54 9.46
CA ALA A 97 -16.77 2.77 10.19
C ALA A 97 -17.37 3.87 9.29
N LEU A 98 -16.98 3.92 8.00
CA LEU A 98 -17.32 5.00 7.08
C LEU A 98 -18.42 4.62 6.06
N GLY A 99 -18.79 3.34 5.99
CA GLY A 99 -19.94 2.93 5.20
C GLY A 99 -21.25 3.50 5.77
N PRO A 100 -22.26 3.78 4.93
CA PRO A 100 -22.33 3.49 3.49
C PRO A 100 -21.72 4.60 2.60
N HIS A 101 -21.34 5.75 3.14
CA HIS A 101 -20.99 6.94 2.34
C HIS A 101 -19.57 6.89 1.77
N ILE A 102 -18.63 6.25 2.45
CA ILE A 102 -17.24 6.18 1.98
C ILE A 102 -16.81 4.73 1.87
N ARG A 103 -16.41 4.33 0.67
CA ARG A 103 -15.77 3.04 0.42
C ARG A 103 -14.28 3.16 0.72
N VAL A 104 -13.71 2.15 1.37
CA VAL A 104 -12.27 2.09 1.66
C VAL A 104 -11.73 0.77 1.14
N CYS A 105 -10.78 0.84 0.22
CA CYS A 105 -10.14 -0.33 -0.39
C CYS A 105 -8.62 -0.24 -0.27
N GLY A 106 -7.95 -1.38 -0.47
CA GLY A 106 -6.50 -1.47 -0.54
C GLY A 106 -6.03 -2.03 -1.87
N ILE A 107 -4.83 -1.66 -2.26
CA ILE A 107 -4.09 -2.31 -3.35
C ILE A 107 -2.76 -2.81 -2.76
N ALA A 108 -2.44 -4.08 -2.98
CA ALA A 108 -1.21 -4.72 -2.52
C ALA A 108 -0.36 -5.11 -3.75
N PRO A 109 0.48 -4.21 -4.25
CA PRO A 109 1.33 -4.50 -5.39
C PRO A 109 2.52 -5.36 -5.00
N GLY A 110 3.11 -6.04 -5.98
CA GLY A 110 4.47 -6.54 -5.94
C GLY A 110 5.48 -5.44 -6.24
N LEU A 111 6.68 -5.82 -6.68
CA LEU A 111 7.73 -4.86 -7.04
C LEU A 111 7.31 -4.04 -8.27
N THR A 112 7.07 -2.73 -8.07
CA THR A 112 6.49 -1.83 -9.09
C THR A 112 7.47 -0.85 -9.71
N THR A 113 8.41 -0.32 -8.92
CA THR A 113 9.39 0.69 -9.33
C THR A 113 10.73 0.39 -8.68
N ILE A 114 11.80 0.89 -9.27
CA ILE A 114 13.14 0.88 -8.66
C ILE A 114 13.07 1.62 -7.31
N SER A 115 13.68 1.07 -6.28
CA SER A 115 13.73 1.65 -4.94
C SER A 115 15.12 1.54 -4.31
N GLY A 116 15.48 2.53 -3.48
CA GLY A 116 16.78 2.57 -2.82
C GLY A 116 17.95 2.48 -3.80
N ASP A 117 18.92 1.65 -3.47
CA ASP A 117 20.15 1.43 -4.27
C ASP A 117 19.99 0.36 -5.38
N GLN A 118 18.75 -0.06 -5.70
CA GLN A 118 18.46 -1.06 -6.70
C GLN A 118 18.84 -0.57 -8.11
N THR A 119 19.63 -1.35 -8.83
CA THR A 119 19.94 -1.08 -10.25
C THR A 119 18.77 -1.43 -11.17
N ALA A 120 18.79 -0.93 -12.40
CA ALA A 120 17.78 -1.31 -13.41
C ALA A 120 17.82 -2.82 -13.73
N GLU A 121 18.99 -3.44 -13.74
CA GLU A 121 19.18 -4.87 -13.97
C GLU A 121 18.63 -5.71 -12.79
N ASP A 122 18.91 -5.28 -11.56
CA ASP A 122 18.30 -5.89 -10.37
C ASP A 122 16.78 -5.83 -10.43
N PHE A 123 16.24 -4.66 -10.76
CA PHE A 123 14.78 -4.46 -10.88
C PHE A 123 14.17 -5.36 -11.95
N GLU A 124 14.76 -5.44 -13.15
CA GLU A 124 14.27 -6.30 -14.23
C GLU A 124 14.21 -7.77 -13.78
N THR A 125 15.26 -8.25 -13.14
CA THR A 125 15.33 -9.62 -12.62
C THR A 125 14.31 -9.84 -11.50
N GLN A 126 14.33 -8.99 -10.47
CA GLN A 126 13.54 -9.16 -9.24
C GLN A 126 12.04 -8.93 -9.48
N SER A 127 11.65 -7.99 -10.34
CA SER A 127 10.25 -7.68 -10.65
C SER A 127 9.52 -8.82 -11.36
N THR A 128 10.28 -9.76 -11.97
CA THR A 128 9.75 -10.96 -12.63
C THR A 128 9.82 -12.22 -11.76
N MET A 129 10.29 -12.12 -10.51
CA MET A 129 10.31 -13.23 -9.53
C MET A 129 8.91 -13.49 -8.97
N ASN A 130 7.97 -13.83 -9.84
CA ASN A 130 6.59 -14.17 -9.53
C ASN A 130 6.10 -15.27 -10.49
N LEU A 131 4.89 -15.78 -10.27
CA LEU A 131 4.36 -16.90 -11.07
C LEU A 131 4.15 -16.54 -12.54
N LEU A 132 3.75 -15.30 -12.85
CA LEU A 132 3.48 -14.86 -14.21
C LEU A 132 4.74 -14.44 -14.96
N LYS A 133 5.91 -14.33 -14.31
CA LYS A 133 7.18 -13.86 -14.89
C LYS A 133 7.05 -12.49 -15.57
N LYS A 134 6.27 -11.60 -14.97
CA LYS A 134 5.97 -10.25 -15.45
C LYS A 134 6.05 -9.24 -14.33
N SER A 135 6.59 -8.07 -14.62
CA SER A 135 6.60 -6.96 -13.65
C SER A 135 5.18 -6.46 -13.37
N SER A 136 4.91 -6.15 -12.09
CA SER A 136 3.67 -5.51 -11.62
C SER A 136 3.69 -3.99 -11.80
N GLY A 137 4.39 -3.45 -12.76
CA GLY A 137 4.67 -2.04 -12.97
C GLY A 137 3.50 -1.07 -12.73
N PRO A 138 3.75 0.26 -12.70
CA PRO A 138 2.75 1.27 -12.33
C PRO A 138 1.46 1.21 -13.14
N ALA A 139 1.54 0.78 -14.41
CA ALA A 139 0.37 0.66 -15.29
C ALA A 139 -0.68 -0.34 -14.76
N GLU A 140 -0.26 -1.44 -14.15
CA GLU A 140 -1.17 -2.44 -13.57
C GLU A 140 -1.82 -1.91 -12.29
N VAL A 141 -1.07 -1.16 -11.48
CA VAL A 141 -1.61 -0.47 -10.31
C VAL A 141 -2.68 0.56 -10.72
N VAL A 142 -2.42 1.37 -11.76
CA VAL A 142 -3.39 2.36 -12.29
C VAL A 142 -4.66 1.69 -12.80
N LYS A 143 -4.57 0.54 -13.50
CA LYS A 143 -5.76 -0.23 -13.91
C LYS A 143 -6.58 -0.66 -12.70
N THR A 144 -5.92 -1.09 -11.62
CA THR A 144 -6.59 -1.52 -10.40
C THR A 144 -7.25 -0.34 -9.67
N VAL A 145 -6.59 0.83 -9.61
CA VAL A 145 -7.22 2.06 -9.10
C VAL A 145 -8.50 2.36 -9.86
N ARG A 146 -8.45 2.36 -11.20
CA ARG A 146 -9.63 2.62 -12.05
C ARG A 146 -10.74 1.59 -11.82
N TYR A 147 -10.39 0.32 -11.66
CA TYR A 147 -11.35 -0.73 -11.34
C TYR A 147 -12.06 -0.49 -10.00
N ILE A 148 -11.32 -0.14 -8.94
CA ILE A 148 -11.90 0.18 -7.63
C ILE A 148 -12.82 1.41 -7.72
N LEU A 149 -12.40 2.46 -8.43
CA LEU A 149 -13.19 3.69 -8.59
C LEU A 149 -14.48 3.44 -9.38
N ALA A 150 -14.43 2.58 -10.39
CA ALA A 150 -15.58 2.24 -11.23
C ALA A 150 -16.59 1.25 -10.58
N SER A 151 -16.27 0.71 -9.41
CA SER A 151 -17.10 -0.29 -8.73
C SER A 151 -17.79 0.30 -7.50
N ASP A 152 -19.10 0.36 -7.49
CA ASP A 152 -19.90 0.93 -6.39
C ASP A 152 -20.06 0.00 -5.19
N ILE A 153 -19.70 -1.28 -5.32
CA ILE A 153 -19.92 -2.30 -4.27
C ILE A 153 -18.63 -2.75 -3.57
N LEU A 154 -17.46 -2.32 -4.04
CA LEU A 154 -16.19 -2.70 -3.41
C LEU A 154 -15.88 -1.81 -2.20
N THR A 155 -15.84 -2.42 -1.01
CA THR A 155 -15.31 -1.80 0.22
C THR A 155 -14.69 -2.86 1.12
N GLY A 156 -13.70 -2.49 1.94
CA GLY A 156 -12.95 -3.41 2.82
C GLY A 156 -12.09 -4.44 2.08
N GLN A 157 -12.02 -4.39 0.75
CA GLN A 157 -11.28 -5.37 -0.06
C GLN A 157 -9.87 -4.88 -0.37
N ILE A 158 -8.94 -5.84 -0.47
CA ILE A 158 -7.57 -5.59 -0.88
C ILE A 158 -7.28 -6.38 -2.14
N VAL A 159 -7.00 -5.66 -3.22
CA VAL A 159 -6.66 -6.25 -4.51
C VAL A 159 -5.14 -6.46 -4.58
N VAL A 160 -4.72 -7.71 -4.69
CA VAL A 160 -3.30 -8.08 -4.84
C VAL A 160 -2.91 -7.99 -6.31
N VAL A 161 -1.85 -7.23 -6.61
CA VAL A 161 -1.35 -6.98 -7.97
C VAL A 161 0.15 -7.29 -8.01
N ASP A 162 0.50 -8.57 -7.92
CA ASP A 162 1.89 -9.02 -7.72
C ASP A 162 2.33 -10.17 -8.64
N GLY A 163 1.53 -10.51 -9.65
CA GLY A 163 1.83 -11.62 -10.55
C GLY A 163 1.88 -12.99 -9.86
N GLY A 164 1.31 -13.11 -8.65
CA GLY A 164 1.35 -14.31 -7.82
C GLY A 164 2.63 -14.43 -6.99
N GLN A 165 3.39 -13.36 -6.79
CA GLN A 165 4.62 -13.38 -5.98
C GLN A 165 4.33 -13.82 -4.54
N SER A 166 3.27 -13.32 -3.91
CA SER A 166 2.88 -13.68 -2.54
C SER A 166 2.56 -15.17 -2.36
N LEU A 167 2.17 -15.87 -3.42
CA LEU A 167 1.90 -17.32 -3.37
C LEU A 167 3.18 -18.16 -3.27
N LEU A 168 4.34 -17.61 -3.65
CA LEU A 168 5.62 -18.30 -3.57
C LEU A 168 6.14 -18.45 -2.13
N ARG A 169 5.64 -17.63 -1.19
CA ARG A 169 6.06 -17.66 0.22
C ARG A 169 7.58 -17.58 0.39
N LEU A 170 8.19 -16.59 -0.28
CA LEU A 170 9.64 -16.41 -0.26
C LEU A 170 10.15 -16.15 1.16
N PRO A 171 11.26 -16.79 1.58
CA PRO A 171 11.80 -16.64 2.94
C PRO A 171 12.44 -15.29 3.20
N ARG A 172 12.84 -14.58 2.15
CA ARG A 172 13.44 -13.24 2.16
C ARG A 172 12.78 -12.34 1.13
N ASP A 173 12.96 -11.04 1.26
CA ASP A 173 12.63 -10.11 0.18
C ASP A 173 13.44 -10.42 -1.08
N VAL A 174 12.86 -10.18 -2.27
CA VAL A 174 13.52 -10.42 -3.55
C VAL A 174 14.85 -9.65 -3.68
N ALA A 175 14.97 -8.52 -2.99
CA ALA A 175 16.20 -7.73 -2.92
C ALA A 175 17.37 -8.45 -2.21
N PHE A 176 17.08 -9.47 -1.40
CA PHE A 176 18.05 -10.17 -0.56
C PHE A 176 18.16 -11.68 -0.85
N LEU A 177 17.40 -12.23 -1.81
CA LEU A 177 17.43 -13.67 -2.12
C LEU A 177 18.79 -14.15 -2.66
N ASN A 178 19.55 -13.28 -3.33
CA ASN A 178 20.83 -13.63 -3.95
C ASN A 178 22.03 -12.89 -3.29
N LYS A 179 21.81 -12.28 -2.13
CA LYS A 179 22.88 -11.64 -1.35
C LYS A 179 23.20 -12.55 -0.17
N GLU A 180 24.32 -13.32 -0.26
CA GLU A 180 24.97 -13.99 0.87
C GLU A 180 25.72 -12.98 1.75
#